data_081cf7cdaa114f6db3ffa2534d21788b
#
_entry.id   081cf7cdaa114f6db3ffa2534d21788b
#
_cell.length_a   1.000
_cell.length_b   1.000
_cell.length_c   1.000
_cell.angle_alpha   90.00
_cell.angle_beta   90.00
_cell.angle_gamma   90.00
#
_symmetry.space_group_name_H-M   'P 1'
#
loop_
_entity.id
_entity.type
_entity.pdbx_description
1 polymer ?
#
loop_
_entity_poly.entity_id
_entity_poly.type
_entity_poly.pdbx_seq_one_letter_code
_entity_poly.pdbx_strand_id
1 'polypeptide(L)'
;HNLYQDFGHSHWKNSLMWGIGLEDVTICGPGLINGKGLTREESRLPGVGNKAISLKLCKNVILKDFSMLHCGHFALLATGVDNLTIHNLKVDTNRDGFDIDCCRNVRISDCSVNSPWDDAIVLKASYALGFFRDTENVTINGCYISGFDKGTMLSGTYERLHPQAPDHGFV
;
A
#
# COMPACT_ATOMS: atom_id res chain seq x y z
N HIS A 1 19.94 -6.89 -13.34
CA HIS A 1 18.70 -6.20 -13.60
C HIS A 1 17.69 -7.05 -14.39
N ASN A 2 18.13 -7.74 -15.41
CA ASN A 2 17.25 -8.53 -16.28
C ASN A 2 16.61 -9.76 -15.59
N LEU A 3 16.98 -10.06 -14.36
CA LEU A 3 16.45 -11.15 -13.56
C LEU A 3 15.51 -10.66 -12.44
N TYR A 4 15.33 -9.37 -12.28
CA TYR A 4 14.44 -8.80 -11.28
C TYR A 4 13.01 -8.69 -11.85
N GLN A 5 12.07 -9.32 -11.18
CA GLN A 5 10.66 -9.21 -11.52
C GLN A 5 10.04 -8.06 -10.74
N ASP A 6 9.66 -7.03 -11.43
CA ASP A 6 9.24 -5.76 -10.83
C ASP A 6 7.73 -5.67 -10.61
N PHE A 7 6.94 -6.48 -10.54
CA PHE A 7 5.51 -6.40 -10.20
C PHE A 7 4.92 -4.97 -10.01
N GLY A 8 5.46 -3.96 -10.65
CA GLY A 8 5.05 -2.55 -10.53
C GLY A 8 5.75 -1.75 -9.42
N HIS A 9 6.70 -2.33 -8.72
CA HIS A 9 7.38 -1.69 -7.58
C HIS A 9 8.30 -0.53 -7.96
N SER A 10 8.73 -0.41 -9.20
CA SER A 10 9.58 0.69 -9.68
C SER A 10 8.83 1.80 -10.43
N HIS A 11 7.52 1.71 -10.55
CA HIS A 11 6.71 2.67 -11.29
C HIS A 11 6.00 3.68 -10.39
N TRP A 12 6.72 4.39 -9.52
CA TRP A 12 6.13 5.30 -8.53
C TRP A 12 5.28 6.41 -9.14
N LYS A 13 5.64 6.96 -10.28
CA LYS A 13 4.89 8.06 -10.93
C LYS A 13 3.55 7.61 -11.54
N ASN A 14 3.31 6.32 -11.66
CA ASN A 14 2.02 5.80 -12.08
C ASN A 14 1.07 5.69 -10.85
N SER A 15 0.74 6.83 -10.29
CA SER A 15 -0.04 6.93 -9.04
C SER A 15 -0.87 8.21 -9.05
N LEU A 16 -1.98 8.22 -8.30
CA LEU A 16 -2.76 9.46 -8.09
C LEU A 16 -1.94 10.51 -7.38
N MET A 17 -1.22 10.09 -6.35
CA MET A 17 -0.26 10.95 -5.63
C MET A 17 1.08 10.23 -5.56
N TRP A 18 2.15 10.95 -5.80
CA TRP A 18 3.48 10.40 -5.67
C TRP A 18 4.49 11.43 -5.16
N GLY A 19 5.52 10.93 -4.48
CA GLY A 19 6.61 11.74 -3.97
C GLY A 19 7.95 10.99 -4.09
N ILE A 20 8.99 11.69 -4.51
CA ILE A 20 10.35 11.15 -4.59
C ILE A 20 11.29 12.10 -3.89
N GLY A 21 12.05 11.60 -2.89
CA GLY A 21 13.02 12.40 -2.14
C GLY A 21 12.42 13.52 -1.31
N LEU A 22 11.14 13.42 -0.93
CA LEU A 22 10.49 14.43 -0.12
C LEU A 22 10.80 14.23 1.37
N GLU A 23 10.88 15.32 2.11
CA GLU A 23 11.04 15.31 3.56
C GLU A 23 9.90 16.06 4.26
N ASP A 24 9.59 15.65 5.49
CA ASP A 24 8.62 16.31 6.38
C ASP A 24 7.21 16.43 5.77
N VAL A 25 6.70 15.30 5.23
CA VAL A 25 5.39 15.25 4.55
C VAL A 25 4.32 14.69 5.47
N THR A 26 3.20 15.36 5.55
CA THR A 26 2.00 14.84 6.22
C THR A 26 0.80 14.88 5.27
N ILE A 27 0.12 13.73 5.16
CA ILE A 27 -1.22 13.62 4.56
C ILE A 27 -2.16 13.24 5.69
N CYS A 28 -3.15 14.05 5.98
CA CYS A 28 -4.06 13.82 7.09
C CYS A 28 -5.45 14.42 6.86
N GLY A 29 -6.38 14.00 7.70
CA GLY A 29 -7.73 14.54 7.76
C GLY A 29 -8.81 13.53 7.39
N PRO A 30 -10.09 13.77 7.73
CA PRO A 30 -11.17 12.78 7.63
C PRO A 30 -11.69 12.58 6.20
N GLY A 31 -10.86 12.78 5.18
CA GLY A 31 -11.25 12.69 3.77
C GLY A 31 -11.22 11.27 3.21
N LEU A 32 -11.70 11.13 1.99
CA LEU A 32 -11.66 9.92 1.21
C LEU A 32 -10.83 10.13 -0.06
N ILE A 33 -9.78 9.32 -0.21
CA ILE A 33 -9.07 9.18 -1.48
C ILE A 33 -9.76 8.07 -2.26
N ASN A 34 -10.50 8.44 -3.30
CA ASN A 34 -11.19 7.47 -4.14
C ASN A 34 -10.46 7.32 -5.48
N GLY A 35 -9.83 6.17 -5.66
CA GLY A 35 -9.13 5.80 -6.87
C GLY A 35 -10.02 5.20 -7.95
N LYS A 36 -11.28 5.62 -8.05
CA LYS A 36 -12.21 5.14 -9.08
C LYS A 36 -11.61 5.25 -10.46
N GLY A 37 -11.49 4.10 -11.12
CA GLY A 37 -10.81 3.99 -12.43
C GLY A 37 -9.38 3.49 -12.35
N LEU A 38 -8.77 3.42 -11.17
CA LEU A 38 -7.55 2.67 -10.96
C LEU A 38 -7.85 1.17 -11.06
N THR A 39 -6.95 0.43 -11.66
CA THR A 39 -7.12 -1.01 -11.86
C THR A 39 -6.00 -1.78 -11.19
N ARG A 40 -6.33 -2.98 -10.71
CA ARG A 40 -5.34 -3.97 -10.25
C ARG A 40 -4.68 -4.71 -11.39
N GLU A 41 -5.18 -4.59 -12.61
CA GLU A 41 -4.77 -5.43 -13.72
C GLU A 41 -3.27 -5.36 -13.95
N GLU A 42 -2.66 -6.53 -13.97
CA GLU A 42 -1.31 -6.73 -14.42
C GLU A 42 -1.32 -6.82 -15.94
N SER A 43 -1.21 -5.68 -16.58
CA SER A 43 -0.88 -5.71 -18.00
C SER A 43 0.64 -5.88 -18.15
N ARG A 44 1.06 -6.69 -19.10
CA ARG A 44 2.47 -6.81 -19.49
C ARG A 44 2.99 -5.55 -20.19
N LEU A 45 2.14 -4.54 -20.33
CA LEU A 45 2.51 -3.26 -20.93
C LEU A 45 3.23 -2.40 -19.89
N PRO A 46 4.31 -1.71 -20.28
CA PRO A 46 5.00 -0.79 -19.40
C PRO A 46 4.05 0.27 -18.81
N GLY A 47 4.13 0.51 -17.52
CA GLY A 47 3.38 1.57 -16.84
C GLY A 47 1.98 1.17 -16.35
N VAL A 48 1.62 -0.09 -16.43
CA VAL A 48 0.37 -0.59 -15.84
C VAL A 48 0.58 -1.02 -14.40
N GLY A 49 -0.43 -0.83 -13.57
CA GLY A 49 -0.34 -1.01 -12.11
C GLY A 49 -0.47 0.34 -11.41
N ASN A 50 -1.61 1.02 -11.68
CA ASN A 50 -1.92 2.31 -11.06
C ASN A 50 -2.00 2.17 -9.54
N LYS A 51 -1.56 3.18 -8.81
CA LYS A 51 -1.52 3.20 -7.35
C LYS A 51 -2.23 4.43 -6.81
N ALA A 52 -2.74 4.36 -5.60
CA ALA A 52 -3.28 5.55 -4.97
C ALA A 52 -2.15 6.47 -4.48
N ILE A 53 -1.25 5.94 -3.66
CA ILE A 53 -0.10 6.71 -3.14
C ILE A 53 1.19 5.94 -3.39
N SER A 54 2.23 6.65 -3.88
CA SER A 54 3.58 6.10 -3.98
C SER A 54 4.64 7.06 -3.45
N LEU A 55 5.52 6.55 -2.62
CA LEU A 55 6.61 7.30 -2.01
C LEU A 55 7.94 6.59 -2.27
N LYS A 56 8.93 7.32 -2.74
CA LYS A 56 10.28 6.80 -2.98
C LYS A 56 11.33 7.65 -2.29
N LEU A 57 12.19 7.02 -1.47
CA LEU A 57 13.30 7.70 -0.80
C LEU A 57 12.86 8.96 -0.06
N CYS A 58 11.67 8.93 0.53
CA CYS A 58 11.15 10.03 1.34
C CYS A 58 11.56 9.85 2.80
N LYS A 59 11.40 10.91 3.61
CA LYS A 59 11.80 10.91 5.01
C LYS A 59 10.82 11.70 5.87
N ASN A 60 10.60 11.23 7.11
CA ASN A 60 9.67 11.86 8.06
C ASN A 60 8.26 12.01 7.46
N VAL A 61 7.63 10.89 7.14
CA VAL A 61 6.30 10.86 6.50
C VAL A 61 5.24 10.43 7.50
N ILE A 62 4.13 11.15 7.52
CA ILE A 62 2.95 10.81 8.32
C ILE A 62 1.73 10.71 7.41
N LEU A 63 1.06 9.56 7.44
CA LEU A 63 -0.21 9.30 6.77
C LEU A 63 -1.24 8.94 7.84
N LYS A 64 -2.28 9.78 8.03
CA LYS A 64 -3.21 9.53 9.14
C LYS A 64 -4.63 10.06 8.92
N ASP A 65 -5.58 9.38 9.56
CA ASP A 65 -6.97 9.83 9.73
C ASP A 65 -7.78 10.01 8.44
N PHE A 66 -7.50 9.22 7.39
CA PHE A 66 -8.29 9.24 6.15
C PHE A 66 -8.68 7.85 5.67
N SER A 67 -9.55 7.82 4.68
CA SER A 67 -9.99 6.59 4.03
C SER A 67 -9.50 6.51 2.59
N MET A 68 -9.31 5.28 2.10
CA MET A 68 -8.89 4.98 0.74
C MET A 68 -9.81 3.91 0.14
N LEU A 69 -10.26 4.13 -1.08
CA LEU A 69 -11.18 3.24 -1.79
C LEU A 69 -10.74 3.04 -3.24
N HIS A 70 -10.80 1.81 -3.73
CA HIS A 70 -10.43 1.45 -5.11
C HIS A 70 -9.01 1.89 -5.49
N CYS A 71 -8.04 1.41 -4.75
CA CYS A 71 -6.66 1.90 -4.82
C CYS A 71 -5.84 1.34 -5.99
N GLY A 72 -6.43 0.48 -6.81
CA GLY A 72 -5.73 -0.12 -7.95
C GLY A 72 -4.78 -1.23 -7.53
N HIS A 73 -3.55 -1.16 -7.98
CA HIS A 73 -2.53 -2.18 -7.73
C HIS A 73 -1.98 -2.13 -6.29
N PHE A 74 -1.76 -0.92 -5.77
CA PHE A 74 -1.37 -0.67 -4.38
C PHE A 74 -2.14 0.52 -3.80
N ALA A 75 -2.60 0.41 -2.58
CA ALA A 75 -3.09 1.57 -1.86
C ALA A 75 -1.93 2.50 -1.48
N LEU A 76 -0.89 1.94 -0.91
CA LEU A 76 0.38 2.62 -0.63
C LEU A 76 1.55 1.76 -1.11
N LEU A 77 2.38 2.31 -1.97
CA LEU A 77 3.72 1.80 -2.24
C LEU A 77 4.75 2.72 -1.59
N ALA A 78 5.38 2.29 -0.53
CA ALA A 78 6.47 3.02 0.13
C ALA A 78 7.79 2.28 -0.11
N THR A 79 8.71 2.87 -0.86
CA THR A 79 10.00 2.27 -1.18
C THR A 79 11.14 3.14 -0.69
N GLY A 80 11.93 2.63 0.25
CA GLY A 80 13.08 3.34 0.79
C GLY A 80 12.71 4.56 1.66
N VAL A 81 11.55 4.54 2.30
CA VAL A 81 11.10 5.63 3.18
C VAL A 81 11.65 5.45 4.58
N ASP A 82 12.19 6.52 5.16
CA ASP A 82 12.67 6.56 6.53
C ASP A 82 11.71 7.33 7.44
N ASN A 83 11.49 6.83 8.65
CA ASN A 83 10.59 7.42 9.65
C ASN A 83 9.16 7.56 9.10
N LEU A 84 8.53 6.45 8.75
CA LEU A 84 7.17 6.40 8.23
C LEU A 84 6.18 6.07 9.35
N THR A 85 5.18 6.92 9.53
CA THR A 85 4.04 6.65 10.41
C THR A 85 2.76 6.54 9.59
N ILE A 86 2.04 5.42 9.75
CA ILE A 86 0.72 5.17 9.16
C ILE A 86 -0.23 4.90 10.33
N HIS A 87 -1.24 5.76 10.50
CA HIS A 87 -2.12 5.68 11.65
C HIS A 87 -3.58 5.93 11.27
N ASN A 88 -4.47 5.10 11.82
CA ASN A 88 -5.92 5.24 11.69
C ASN A 88 -6.41 5.42 10.25
N LEU A 89 -5.87 4.64 9.32
CA LEU A 89 -6.37 4.57 7.95
C LEU A 89 -7.43 3.48 7.80
N LYS A 90 -8.44 3.75 6.98
CA LYS A 90 -9.42 2.76 6.51
C LYS A 90 -9.22 2.54 5.03
N VAL A 91 -8.73 1.38 4.66
CA VAL A 91 -8.33 1.07 3.29
C VAL A 91 -9.16 -0.06 2.74
N ASP A 92 -9.76 0.18 1.61
CA ASP A 92 -10.47 -0.79 0.79
C ASP A 92 -9.85 -0.79 -0.60
N THR A 93 -8.92 -1.69 -0.81
CA THR A 93 -8.13 -1.75 -2.03
C THR A 93 -8.61 -2.84 -2.98
N ASN A 94 -8.13 -2.77 -4.22
CA ASN A 94 -8.39 -3.81 -5.21
C ASN A 94 -7.38 -4.95 -5.09
N ARG A 95 -6.14 -4.66 -4.68
CA ARG A 95 -5.04 -5.61 -4.55
C ARG A 95 -4.26 -5.31 -3.26
N ASP A 96 -2.98 -4.96 -3.31
CA ASP A 96 -2.17 -4.75 -2.11
C ASP A 96 -2.63 -3.50 -1.32
N GLY A 97 -2.62 -3.60 0.00
CA GLY A 97 -2.84 -2.48 0.89
C GLY A 97 -1.58 -1.63 1.06
N PHE A 98 -0.78 -1.94 2.07
CA PHE A 98 0.49 -1.24 2.33
C PHE A 98 1.68 -2.10 1.95
N ASP A 99 2.36 -1.72 0.89
CA ASP A 99 3.62 -2.30 0.46
C ASP A 99 4.78 -1.47 1.02
N ILE A 100 5.49 -2.05 2.00
CA ILE A 100 6.57 -1.39 2.75
C ILE A 100 7.89 -2.03 2.33
N ASP A 101 8.54 -1.41 1.36
CA ASP A 101 9.71 -1.95 0.70
C ASP A 101 10.98 -1.14 1.00
N CYS A 102 12.00 -1.79 1.52
CA CYS A 102 13.27 -1.13 1.85
C CYS A 102 13.13 0.05 2.82
N CYS A 103 12.11 0.07 3.67
CA CYS A 103 11.81 1.16 4.60
C CYS A 103 12.43 0.96 5.97
N ARG A 104 12.65 2.04 6.72
CA ARG A 104 13.23 1.99 8.06
C ARG A 104 12.47 2.86 9.05
N ASN A 105 12.37 2.37 10.29
CA ASN A 105 11.65 3.04 11.38
C ASN A 105 10.18 3.29 11.01
N VAL A 106 9.46 2.22 10.75
CA VAL A 106 8.06 2.26 10.32
C VAL A 106 7.12 1.93 11.48
N ARG A 107 6.08 2.72 11.65
CA ARG A 107 4.98 2.46 12.57
C ARG A 107 3.67 2.41 11.81
N ILE A 108 2.94 1.30 11.93
CA ILE A 108 1.60 1.12 11.38
C ILE A 108 0.69 0.79 12.55
N SER A 109 -0.31 1.62 12.80
CA SER A 109 -1.19 1.41 13.95
C SER A 109 -2.64 1.78 13.66
N ASP A 110 -3.55 1.03 14.31
CA ASP A 110 -4.98 1.29 14.33
C ASP A 110 -5.63 1.40 12.95
N CYS A 111 -5.04 0.75 11.96
CA CYS A 111 -5.53 0.74 10.59
C CYS A 111 -6.51 -0.42 10.35
N SER A 112 -7.42 -0.19 9.42
CA SER A 112 -8.31 -1.21 8.90
C SER A 112 -8.03 -1.39 7.41
N VAL A 113 -7.57 -2.57 6.99
CA VAL A 113 -7.17 -2.82 5.60
C VAL A 113 -7.90 -4.04 5.05
N ASN A 114 -8.68 -3.82 4.00
CA ASN A 114 -9.28 -4.89 3.21
C ASN A 114 -8.54 -5.04 1.89
N SER A 115 -7.97 -6.22 1.66
CA SER A 115 -7.21 -6.58 0.45
C SER A 115 -7.72 -7.93 -0.07
N PRO A 116 -8.63 -7.95 -1.03
CA PRO A 116 -9.27 -9.20 -1.47
C PRO A 116 -8.40 -10.08 -2.36
N TRP A 117 -7.37 -9.54 -2.99
CA TRP A 117 -6.61 -10.25 -4.02
C TRP A 117 -5.13 -10.43 -3.73
N ASP A 118 -4.58 -9.72 -2.76
CA ASP A 118 -3.16 -9.81 -2.42
C ASP A 118 -2.93 -9.33 -0.97
N ASP A 119 -1.72 -8.96 -0.61
CA ASP A 119 -1.34 -8.65 0.75
C ASP A 119 -1.97 -7.36 1.29
N ALA A 120 -2.54 -7.41 2.48
CA ALA A 120 -3.06 -6.20 3.13
C ALA A 120 -1.92 -5.30 3.65
N ILE A 121 -0.93 -5.90 4.30
CA ILE A 121 0.30 -5.23 4.73
C ILE A 121 1.45 -6.20 4.46
N VAL A 122 2.44 -5.74 3.69
CA VAL A 122 3.59 -6.57 3.35
C VAL A 122 4.90 -5.81 3.54
N LEU A 123 5.87 -6.50 4.11
CA LEU A 123 7.23 -5.99 4.30
C LEU A 123 8.15 -6.64 3.28
N LYS A 124 8.85 -5.84 2.50
CA LYS A 124 9.74 -6.29 1.43
C LYS A 124 11.13 -5.66 1.54
N ALA A 125 12.12 -6.31 0.96
CA ALA A 125 13.45 -5.79 0.72
C ALA A 125 13.83 -6.10 -0.72
N SER A 126 13.12 -5.46 -1.66
CA SER A 126 13.27 -5.72 -3.09
C SER A 126 14.44 -4.96 -3.72
N TYR A 127 14.71 -5.22 -4.98
CA TYR A 127 15.72 -4.48 -5.75
C TYR A 127 15.13 -3.27 -6.50
N ALA A 128 13.93 -2.81 -6.15
CA ALA A 128 13.23 -1.73 -6.85
C ALA A 128 14.00 -0.41 -6.87
N LEU A 129 14.79 -0.15 -5.83
CA LEU A 129 15.67 1.04 -5.76
C LEU A 129 16.86 0.99 -6.73
N GLY A 130 17.20 -0.18 -7.28
CA GLY A 130 18.42 -0.41 -8.07
C GLY A 130 19.66 -0.70 -7.22
N PHE A 131 19.50 -0.80 -5.92
CA PHE A 131 20.51 -1.21 -4.95
C PHE A 131 19.85 -1.96 -3.79
N PHE A 132 20.64 -2.73 -3.04
CA PHE A 132 20.14 -3.47 -1.88
C PHE A 132 19.96 -2.53 -0.69
N ARG A 133 18.80 -2.67 -0.04
CA ARG A 133 18.48 -1.98 1.19
C ARG A 133 17.50 -2.82 2.02
N ASP A 134 17.81 -3.01 3.28
CA ASP A 134 16.96 -3.77 4.20
C ASP A 134 15.76 -2.95 4.67
N THR A 135 14.67 -3.66 4.98
CA THR A 135 13.55 -3.12 5.75
C THR A 135 13.79 -3.40 7.22
N GLU A 136 13.82 -2.35 8.04
CA GLU A 136 14.26 -2.42 9.42
C GLU A 136 13.33 -1.66 10.39
N ASN A 137 13.26 -2.13 11.63
CA ASN A 137 12.56 -1.44 12.73
C ASN A 137 11.09 -1.14 12.41
N VAL A 138 10.32 -2.17 12.10
CA VAL A 138 8.89 -2.06 11.79
C VAL A 138 8.06 -2.51 12.98
N THR A 139 7.07 -1.71 13.33
CA THR A 139 6.06 -2.06 14.34
C THR A 139 4.68 -1.98 13.71
N ILE A 140 3.88 -3.03 13.87
CA ILE A 140 2.48 -3.10 13.40
C ILE A 140 1.62 -3.51 14.59
N ASN A 141 0.63 -2.70 14.95
CA ASN A 141 -0.27 -3.00 16.06
C ASN A 141 -1.68 -2.43 15.86
N GLY A 142 -2.65 -3.00 16.57
CA GLY A 142 -4.03 -2.51 16.56
C GLY A 142 -4.71 -2.55 15.20
N CYS A 143 -4.20 -3.28 14.22
CA CYS A 143 -4.73 -3.31 12.88
C CYS A 143 -5.80 -4.40 12.70
N TYR A 144 -6.84 -4.09 11.94
CA TYR A 144 -7.82 -5.04 11.45
C TYR A 144 -7.56 -5.33 9.97
N ILE A 145 -7.38 -6.59 9.63
CA ILE A 145 -6.99 -7.04 8.29
C ILE A 145 -8.01 -8.04 7.77
N SER A 146 -8.45 -7.86 6.53
CA SER A 146 -9.43 -8.73 5.88
C SER A 146 -9.20 -8.84 4.37
N GLY A 147 -9.84 -9.86 3.77
CA GLY A 147 -9.83 -10.11 2.34
C GLY A 147 -11.25 -10.27 1.78
N PHE A 148 -12.13 -9.30 2.01
CA PHE A 148 -13.49 -9.31 1.50
C PHE A 148 -13.59 -8.58 0.16
N ASP A 149 -14.13 -9.25 -0.85
CA ASP A 149 -14.30 -8.69 -2.20
C ASP A 149 -15.39 -7.63 -2.29
N LYS A 150 -16.49 -7.90 -1.63
CA LYS A 150 -17.64 -6.99 -1.65
C LYS A 150 -18.03 -6.59 -0.24
N GLY A 151 -18.33 -5.32 -0.14
CA GLY A 151 -18.72 -4.78 1.14
C GLY A 151 -17.51 -4.78 2.06
N THR A 152 -17.22 -3.66 2.55
CA THR A 152 -16.04 -3.39 3.31
C THR A 152 -16.41 -2.67 4.58
N MET A 153 -15.43 -2.37 5.38
CA MET A 153 -15.64 -1.52 6.53
C MET A 153 -16.21 -0.15 6.18
N LEU A 154 -15.97 0.31 4.95
CA LEU A 154 -16.50 1.58 4.45
C LEU A 154 -17.97 1.46 4.05
N SER A 155 -18.41 0.32 3.56
CA SER A 155 -19.81 0.06 3.18
C SER A 155 -20.63 -0.59 4.29
N GLY A 156 -19.99 -1.12 5.31
CA GLY A 156 -20.65 -1.83 6.41
C GLY A 156 -21.17 -3.22 6.07
N THR A 157 -20.85 -3.74 4.89
CA THR A 157 -21.23 -5.09 4.45
C THR A 157 -19.98 -5.88 4.09
N TYR A 158 -20.02 -7.20 4.27
CA TYR A 158 -18.88 -8.07 4.07
C TYR A 158 -19.28 -9.31 3.27
N GLU A 159 -18.59 -9.55 2.17
CA GLU A 159 -18.73 -10.76 1.37
C GLU A 159 -17.34 -11.20 0.92
N ARG A 160 -16.96 -12.43 1.25
CA ARG A 160 -15.68 -12.98 0.75
C ARG A 160 -15.76 -13.17 -0.75
N LEU A 161 -14.67 -12.84 -1.42
CA LEU A 161 -14.52 -13.04 -2.85
C LEU A 161 -14.69 -14.49 -3.24
N HIS A 162 -14.10 -15.39 -2.48
CA HIS A 162 -14.16 -16.82 -2.73
C HIS A 162 -13.95 -17.59 -1.42
N PRO A 163 -14.77 -18.61 -1.12
CA PRO A 163 -14.62 -19.40 0.10
C PRO A 163 -13.25 -20.08 0.24
N GLN A 164 -12.54 -20.23 -0.87
CA GLN A 164 -11.23 -20.88 -0.94
C GLN A 164 -10.10 -19.90 -1.29
N ALA A 165 -10.41 -18.61 -1.46
CA ALA A 165 -9.34 -17.63 -1.63
C ALA A 165 -8.51 -17.60 -0.35
N PRO A 166 -7.18 -17.71 -0.44
CA PRO A 166 -6.34 -17.56 0.72
C PRO A 166 -6.57 -16.17 1.33
N ASP A 167 -6.62 -16.12 2.65
CA ASP A 167 -6.62 -14.85 3.34
C ASP A 167 -5.23 -14.23 3.16
N HIS A 168 -5.09 -13.36 2.19
CA HIS A 168 -3.91 -12.53 2.03
C HIS A 168 -3.97 -11.44 3.10
N GLY A 169 -3.68 -11.80 4.32
CA GLY A 169 -3.80 -10.88 5.42
C GLY A 169 -2.51 -10.15 5.70
N PHE A 170 -1.61 -10.86 6.29
CA PHE A 170 -0.37 -10.32 6.83
C PHE A 170 0.74 -11.34 6.60
N VAL A 171 1.88 -10.89 6.13
CA VAL A 171 3.09 -11.70 5.99
C VAL A 171 4.25 -11.04 6.71
#